data_b08322d0adba6cc86de62e052ffdd2e1
#
_entry.id   b08322d0adba6cc86de62e052ffdd2e1
#
_cell.length_a   1.000
_cell.length_b   1.000
_cell.length_c   1.000
_cell.angle_alpha   90.00
_cell.angle_beta   90.00
_cell.angle_gamma   90.00
#
_symmetry.space_group_name_H-M   'P 1'
#
loop_
_entity.id
_entity.type
_entity.pdbx_description
1 polymer ?
#
loop_
_entity_poly.entity_id
_entity_poly.type
_entity_poly.pdbx_seq_one_letter_code
_entity_poly.pdbx_strand_id
1 'polypeptide(L)'
;NWIVASVMYPDGGIMTDENGYPLKLEGMGTVRFHWGSITRDKAKSLIIHLNDNFAGEERRLIIKLSTEQGLYSEQIFIQQKVCTNYYQIESISYYLDEFDGVREAGTEPWGITWIDRTGSGEGIKKTTVYPFYNAFTEYYFGTNTGEYPKEWMNPEGKSRLVDMPGSIVDGQIILEQEKQIYTDRGMYRGELKDISFEKDLVSMKQNRYYADVYYKALQVSYTMTLSRPGSDTKKIITGKLLKKYPYDCSPIQHAVSDLPPEDA
;
A
#
# COMPACT_ATOMS: atom_id res chain seq x y z
N ASN A 1 -44.85 15.06 12.30
CA ASN A 1 -43.43 14.95 12.04
C ASN A 1 -42.96 13.50 12.11
N TRP A 2 -42.01 13.13 11.27
CA TRP A 2 -41.35 11.83 11.30
C TRP A 2 -39.84 12.03 11.51
N ILE A 3 -39.17 11.01 12.04
CA ILE A 3 -37.76 10.99 12.36
C ILE A 3 -37.12 9.74 11.79
N VAL A 4 -35.81 9.76 11.58
CA VAL A 4 -35.00 8.53 11.46
C VAL A 4 -34.67 8.08 12.87
N ALA A 5 -35.41 7.08 13.34
CA ALA A 5 -35.31 6.60 14.71
C ALA A 5 -34.05 5.76 14.94
N SER A 6 -33.65 4.98 13.94
CA SER A 6 -32.40 4.20 13.96
C SER A 6 -32.01 3.73 12.56
N VAL A 7 -30.72 3.43 12.39
CA VAL A 7 -30.18 2.68 11.25
C VAL A 7 -29.55 1.42 11.81
N MET A 8 -29.88 0.27 11.23
CA MET A 8 -29.52 -1.04 11.78
C MET A 8 -28.94 -1.96 10.71
N TYR A 9 -28.14 -2.91 11.13
CA TYR A 9 -27.79 -4.09 10.34
C TYR A 9 -28.97 -5.08 10.30
N PRO A 10 -29.00 -6.04 9.34
CA PRO A 10 -30.05 -7.05 9.24
C PRO A 10 -30.22 -7.95 10.49
N ASP A 11 -29.16 -8.14 11.26
CA ASP A 11 -29.14 -8.89 12.52
C ASP A 11 -29.70 -8.11 13.71
N GLY A 12 -30.11 -6.86 13.50
CA GLY A 12 -30.67 -5.98 14.54
C GLY A 12 -29.61 -5.11 15.25
N GLY A 13 -28.32 -5.27 14.92
CA GLY A 13 -27.26 -4.41 15.45
C GLY A 13 -27.45 -2.96 15.01
N ILE A 14 -27.29 -2.01 15.94
CA ILE A 14 -27.43 -0.57 15.66
C ILE A 14 -26.16 -0.07 14.97
N MET A 15 -26.31 0.62 13.85
CA MET A 15 -25.21 1.29 13.19
C MET A 15 -24.84 2.59 13.90
N THR A 16 -23.54 2.87 13.94
CA THR A 16 -22.98 4.06 14.59
C THR A 16 -22.25 4.94 13.58
N ASP A 17 -22.06 6.22 13.94
CA ASP A 17 -21.16 7.12 13.25
C ASP A 17 -19.69 6.83 13.59
N GLU A 18 -18.77 7.65 13.06
CA GLU A 18 -17.32 7.51 13.29
C GLU A 18 -16.92 7.69 14.77
N ASN A 19 -17.77 8.32 15.58
CA ASN A 19 -17.58 8.53 17.01
C ASN A 19 -18.24 7.46 17.89
N GLY A 20 -18.91 6.47 17.28
CA GLY A 20 -19.61 5.40 17.98
C GLY A 20 -21.02 5.75 18.42
N TYR A 21 -21.60 6.89 18.02
CA TYR A 21 -22.96 7.28 18.37
C TYR A 21 -23.97 6.61 17.41
N PRO A 22 -25.11 6.14 17.92
CA PRO A 22 -26.19 5.58 17.10
C PRO A 22 -26.67 6.56 16.01
N LEU A 23 -26.80 6.06 14.79
CA LEU A 23 -27.30 6.86 13.66
C LEU A 23 -28.79 7.15 13.82
N LYS A 24 -29.13 8.40 14.06
CA LYS A 24 -30.53 8.90 14.16
C LYS A 24 -30.62 10.34 13.66
N LEU A 25 -31.78 10.74 13.16
CA LEU A 25 -32.11 12.12 12.79
C LEU A 25 -33.49 12.50 13.33
N GLU A 26 -33.52 13.38 14.29
CA GLU A 26 -34.77 13.89 14.89
C GLU A 26 -35.34 15.08 14.11
N GLY A 27 -34.53 15.74 13.28
CA GLY A 27 -34.88 16.91 12.47
C GLY A 27 -34.25 16.87 11.08
N MET A 28 -34.03 18.07 10.52
CA MET A 28 -33.23 18.25 9.30
C MET A 28 -31.76 18.04 9.64
N GLY A 29 -31.00 17.48 8.71
CA GLY A 29 -29.57 17.24 8.89
C GLY A 29 -29.05 16.06 8.11
N THR A 30 -27.79 15.68 8.39
CA THR A 30 -27.11 14.55 7.76
C THR A 30 -26.42 13.72 8.83
N VAL A 31 -26.59 12.41 8.79
CA VAL A 31 -25.78 11.44 9.52
C VAL A 31 -24.92 10.68 8.52
N ARG A 32 -23.66 10.42 8.91
CA ARG A 32 -22.66 9.74 8.10
C ARG A 32 -22.27 8.42 8.75
N PHE A 33 -22.01 7.43 7.93
CA PHE A 33 -21.45 6.14 8.34
C PHE A 33 -20.39 5.73 7.33
N HIS A 34 -19.58 4.75 7.69
CA HIS A 34 -18.39 4.34 6.93
C HIS A 34 -18.57 4.25 5.40
N TRP A 35 -19.72 3.83 4.91
CA TRP A 35 -19.96 3.64 3.49
C TRP A 35 -21.15 4.42 2.92
N GLY A 36 -21.60 5.48 3.61
CA GLY A 36 -22.64 6.33 3.08
C GLY A 36 -23.12 7.42 4.03
N SER A 37 -24.22 8.05 3.64
CA SER A 37 -24.88 9.07 4.45
C SER A 37 -26.39 9.07 4.24
N ILE A 38 -27.12 9.55 5.23
CA ILE A 38 -28.56 9.75 5.20
C ILE A 38 -28.79 11.23 5.50
N THR A 39 -29.45 11.93 4.58
CA THR A 39 -29.75 13.36 4.69
C THR A 39 -31.23 13.59 4.64
N ARG A 40 -31.72 14.37 5.57
CA ARG A 40 -33.06 14.95 5.54
C ARG A 40 -32.94 16.44 5.31
N ASP A 41 -33.16 16.89 4.09
CA ASP A 41 -33.08 18.29 3.65
C ASP A 41 -34.45 18.98 3.62
N LYS A 42 -35.53 18.18 3.56
CA LYS A 42 -36.93 18.64 3.53
C LYS A 42 -37.81 17.76 4.40
N ALA A 43 -38.94 18.29 4.81
CA ALA A 43 -39.89 17.60 5.71
C ALA A 43 -40.38 16.24 5.20
N LYS A 44 -40.44 16.04 3.88
CA LYS A 44 -40.99 14.84 3.24
C LYS A 44 -39.98 14.09 2.38
N SER A 45 -38.68 14.39 2.49
CA SER A 45 -37.66 13.71 1.71
C SER A 45 -36.57 13.11 2.60
N LEU A 46 -36.03 11.98 2.16
CA LEU A 46 -34.85 11.34 2.69
C LEU A 46 -33.93 11.02 1.52
N ILE A 47 -32.73 11.53 1.56
CA ILE A 47 -31.68 11.28 0.57
C ILE A 47 -30.71 10.29 1.18
N ILE A 48 -30.51 9.16 0.51
CA ILE A 48 -29.58 8.14 0.94
C ILE A 48 -28.47 8.10 -0.10
N HIS A 49 -27.27 8.42 0.31
CA HIS A 49 -26.05 8.31 -0.53
C HIS A 49 -25.23 7.12 -0.07
N LEU A 50 -24.88 6.24 -0.99
CA LEU A 50 -24.02 5.08 -0.73
C LEU A 50 -22.78 5.17 -1.59
N ASN A 51 -21.63 4.97 -0.97
CA ASN A 51 -20.37 4.81 -1.69
C ASN A 51 -20.35 3.48 -2.46
N ASP A 52 -19.62 3.41 -3.56
CA ASP A 52 -19.45 2.16 -4.31
C ASP A 52 -19.02 1.01 -3.39
N ASN A 53 -19.62 -0.17 -3.57
CA ASN A 53 -19.33 -1.33 -2.74
C ASN A 53 -18.27 -2.22 -3.39
N PHE A 54 -17.02 -2.04 -3.03
CA PHE A 54 -15.91 -2.91 -3.45
C PHE A 54 -15.50 -3.93 -2.37
N ALA A 55 -16.32 -4.14 -1.33
CA ALA A 55 -15.95 -4.95 -0.16
C ALA A 55 -15.99 -6.48 -0.38
N GLY A 56 -16.31 -6.94 -1.59
CA GLY A 56 -16.38 -8.38 -1.90
C GLY A 56 -17.69 -9.07 -1.49
N GLU A 57 -18.50 -8.43 -0.66
CA GLU A 57 -19.81 -8.93 -0.21
C GLU A 57 -20.89 -7.85 -0.27
N GLU A 58 -22.15 -8.27 -0.32
CA GLU A 58 -23.28 -7.35 -0.31
C GLU A 58 -23.38 -6.60 1.02
N ARG A 59 -23.68 -5.29 0.94
CA ARG A 59 -23.99 -4.48 2.11
C ARG A 59 -25.49 -4.34 2.25
N ARG A 60 -25.97 -4.41 3.49
CA ARG A 60 -27.39 -4.29 3.81
C ARG A 60 -27.57 -3.40 5.02
N LEU A 61 -28.63 -2.58 5.01
CA LEU A 61 -29.05 -1.82 6.17
C LEU A 61 -30.57 -1.66 6.20
N ILE A 62 -31.10 -1.37 7.39
CA ILE A 62 -32.49 -1.10 7.65
C ILE A 62 -32.60 0.28 8.28
N ILE A 63 -33.32 1.19 7.63
CA ILE A 63 -33.63 2.51 8.19
C ILE A 63 -35.03 2.42 8.82
N LYS A 64 -35.09 2.63 10.12
CA LYS A 64 -36.37 2.70 10.84
C LYS A 64 -36.82 4.16 10.91
N LEU A 65 -37.95 4.45 10.31
CA LEU A 65 -38.65 5.72 10.44
C LEU A 65 -39.72 5.61 11.50
N SER A 66 -39.94 6.65 12.26
CA SER A 66 -41.11 6.70 13.19
C SER A 66 -41.65 8.13 13.28
N THR A 67 -42.87 8.28 13.76
CA THR A 67 -43.33 9.59 14.23
C THR A 67 -42.64 9.93 15.54
N GLU A 68 -42.49 11.23 15.85
CA GLU A 68 -41.88 11.70 17.10
C GLU A 68 -42.48 11.08 18.36
N GLN A 69 -43.76 10.76 18.31
CA GLN A 69 -44.49 10.13 19.42
C GLN A 69 -44.39 8.61 19.40
N GLY A 70 -43.74 8.00 18.39
CA GLY A 70 -43.60 6.55 18.28
C GLY A 70 -44.86 5.78 17.88
N LEU A 71 -45.98 6.44 17.52
CA LEU A 71 -47.28 5.83 17.22
C LEU A 71 -47.28 5.05 15.90
N TYR A 72 -46.48 5.47 14.94
CA TYR A 72 -46.32 4.82 13.63
C TYR A 72 -44.87 4.64 13.32
N SER A 73 -44.53 3.52 12.69
CA SER A 73 -43.16 3.24 12.21
C SER A 73 -43.19 2.50 10.89
N GLU A 74 -42.19 2.79 10.08
CA GLU A 74 -41.92 2.17 8.79
C GLU A 74 -40.46 1.76 8.71
N GLN A 75 -40.15 0.81 7.84
CA GLN A 75 -38.79 0.37 7.61
C GLN A 75 -38.46 0.42 6.12
N ILE A 76 -37.26 0.95 5.82
CA ILE A 76 -36.66 0.96 4.48
C ILE A 76 -35.53 -0.05 4.51
N PHE A 77 -35.65 -1.10 3.68
CA PHE A 77 -34.60 -2.09 3.51
C PHE A 77 -33.73 -1.70 2.32
N ILE A 78 -32.43 -1.61 2.54
CA ILE A 78 -31.46 -1.29 1.50
C ILE A 78 -30.51 -2.46 1.35
N GLN A 79 -30.33 -2.90 0.12
CA GLN A 79 -29.37 -3.90 -0.29
C GLN A 79 -28.50 -3.32 -1.40
N GLN A 80 -27.20 -3.24 -1.16
CA GLN A 80 -26.21 -2.78 -2.13
C GLN A 80 -25.36 -3.97 -2.58
N LYS A 81 -25.47 -4.33 -3.86
CA LYS A 81 -24.63 -5.36 -4.46
C LYS A 81 -23.18 -4.93 -4.54
N VAL A 82 -22.30 -5.91 -4.66
CA VAL A 82 -20.89 -5.67 -4.94
C VAL A 82 -20.74 -4.97 -6.28
N CYS A 83 -19.91 -3.94 -6.31
CA CYS A 83 -19.54 -3.25 -7.54
C CYS A 83 -18.46 -4.07 -8.24
N THR A 84 -18.73 -4.53 -9.46
CA THR A 84 -17.77 -5.25 -10.33
C THR A 84 -17.12 -4.34 -11.37
N ASN A 85 -17.57 -3.09 -11.46
CA ASN A 85 -17.03 -2.09 -12.37
C ASN A 85 -15.90 -1.32 -11.68
N TYR A 86 -14.74 -1.96 -11.57
CA TYR A 86 -13.56 -1.43 -10.91
C TYR A 86 -12.95 -0.26 -11.67
N TYR A 87 -12.31 0.64 -10.91
CA TYR A 87 -11.46 1.67 -11.48
C TYR A 87 -10.16 1.07 -12.04
N GLN A 88 -9.64 1.72 -13.05
CA GLN A 88 -8.37 1.42 -13.70
C GLN A 88 -7.50 2.67 -13.68
N ILE A 89 -6.20 2.50 -13.61
CA ILE A 89 -5.26 3.62 -13.76
C ILE A 89 -5.24 3.99 -15.25
N GLU A 90 -5.77 5.17 -15.56
CA GLU A 90 -5.72 5.73 -16.90
C GLU A 90 -4.36 6.38 -17.18
N SER A 91 -3.86 7.12 -16.19
CA SER A 91 -2.55 7.74 -16.24
C SER A 91 -2.01 8.01 -14.83
N ILE A 92 -0.69 8.04 -14.71
CA ILE A 92 0.02 8.59 -13.57
C ILE A 92 1.13 9.49 -14.10
N SER A 93 1.26 10.67 -13.53
CA SER A 93 2.34 11.61 -13.83
C SER A 93 3.05 12.00 -12.55
N TYR A 94 4.37 12.11 -12.64
CA TYR A 94 5.23 12.51 -11.53
C TYR A 94 5.83 13.87 -11.81
N TYR A 95 6.01 14.67 -10.76
CA TYR A 95 6.63 15.98 -10.83
C TYR A 95 7.39 16.27 -9.53
N LEU A 96 8.26 17.28 -9.57
CA LEU A 96 9.01 17.73 -8.40
C LEU A 96 8.33 18.94 -7.79
N ASP A 97 8.08 18.88 -6.50
CA ASP A 97 7.62 19.97 -5.64
C ASP A 97 8.79 20.44 -4.75
N GLU A 98 8.61 21.50 -4.00
CA GLU A 98 9.64 22.18 -3.20
C GLU A 98 10.45 21.25 -2.26
N PHE A 99 9.81 20.23 -1.70
CA PHE A 99 10.46 19.28 -0.77
C PHE A 99 10.75 17.91 -1.38
N ASP A 100 10.57 17.77 -2.70
CA ASP A 100 10.83 16.52 -3.39
C ASP A 100 12.32 16.41 -3.76
N GLY A 101 12.81 15.19 -3.91
CA GLY A 101 14.22 14.96 -4.21
C GLY A 101 14.72 13.61 -3.74
N VAL A 102 16.04 13.46 -3.78
CA VAL A 102 16.75 12.27 -3.31
C VAL A 102 17.62 12.65 -2.11
N ARG A 103 17.60 11.80 -1.07
CA ARG A 103 18.40 11.97 0.14
C ARG A 103 18.93 10.63 0.62
N GLU A 104 20.01 10.66 1.42
CA GLU A 104 20.50 9.47 2.11
C GLU A 104 19.44 8.95 3.10
N ALA A 105 19.27 7.62 3.14
CA ALA A 105 18.26 6.94 3.96
C ALA A 105 18.88 5.93 4.95
N GLY A 106 20.17 6.06 5.22
CA GLY A 106 20.89 5.23 6.18
C GLY A 106 21.46 3.94 5.58
N THR A 107 21.84 3.04 6.47
CA THR A 107 22.49 1.76 6.13
C THR A 107 21.79 0.60 6.82
N GLU A 108 21.87 -0.57 6.21
CA GLU A 108 21.40 -1.82 6.79
C GLU A 108 22.52 -2.86 6.75
N PRO A 109 22.80 -3.57 7.87
CA PRO A 109 23.85 -4.57 7.90
C PRO A 109 23.45 -5.78 7.03
N TRP A 110 24.40 -6.23 6.23
CA TRP A 110 24.32 -7.47 5.48
C TRP A 110 25.40 -8.44 5.94
N GLY A 111 25.10 -9.72 5.97
CA GLY A 111 26.08 -10.75 6.27
C GLY A 111 25.64 -12.14 5.87
N ILE A 112 26.61 -12.95 5.49
CA ILE A 112 26.44 -14.38 5.19
C ILE A 112 27.60 -15.17 5.77
N THR A 113 27.32 -16.38 6.25
CA THR A 113 28.33 -17.30 6.77
C THR A 113 28.35 -18.55 5.89
N TRP A 114 29.54 -18.92 5.45
CA TRP A 114 29.80 -20.15 4.70
C TRP A 114 30.68 -21.07 5.52
N ILE A 115 30.28 -22.33 5.63
CA ILE A 115 31.06 -23.38 6.28
C ILE A 115 31.48 -24.36 5.21
N ASP A 116 32.78 -24.44 4.93
CA ASP A 116 33.34 -25.45 4.02
C ASP A 116 33.95 -26.60 4.84
N ARG A 117 33.26 -27.74 4.85
CA ARG A 117 33.72 -28.99 5.48
C ARG A 117 34.28 -30.00 4.46
N THR A 118 34.24 -29.68 3.17
CA THR A 118 34.55 -30.62 2.10
C THR A 118 35.98 -30.56 1.56
N GLY A 119 36.77 -29.63 2.08
CA GLY A 119 38.14 -29.40 1.59
C GLY A 119 39.11 -30.45 2.14
N SER A 120 39.82 -31.09 1.24
CA SER A 120 40.91 -32.06 1.55
C SER A 120 42.26 -31.36 1.75
N GLY A 121 42.29 -30.20 2.38
CA GLY A 121 43.57 -29.54 2.61
C GLY A 121 43.54 -28.04 2.69
N GLU A 122 44.69 -27.47 3.01
CA GLU A 122 44.91 -26.02 3.05
C GLU A 122 44.77 -25.45 1.64
N GLY A 123 43.95 -24.41 1.50
CA GLY A 123 43.78 -23.69 0.25
C GLY A 123 42.77 -22.55 0.33
N ILE A 124 42.95 -21.58 -0.55
CA ILE A 124 42.01 -20.52 -0.78
C ILE A 124 41.27 -20.82 -2.05
N LYS A 125 39.96 -21.01 -1.94
CA LYS A 125 39.02 -21.11 -3.07
C LYS A 125 38.39 -19.75 -3.31
N LYS A 126 37.65 -19.63 -4.39
CA LYS A 126 36.83 -18.45 -4.67
C LYS A 126 35.37 -18.76 -4.42
N THR A 127 34.66 -17.80 -3.87
CA THR A 127 33.18 -17.83 -3.71
C THR A 127 32.59 -16.50 -4.19
N THR A 128 31.33 -16.53 -4.48
CA THR A 128 30.58 -15.35 -4.92
C THR A 128 29.53 -14.98 -3.88
N VAL A 129 29.49 -13.73 -3.50
CA VAL A 129 28.52 -13.19 -2.52
C VAL A 129 27.65 -12.09 -3.15
N TYR A 130 26.42 -11.97 -2.69
CA TYR A 130 25.37 -11.13 -3.27
C TYR A 130 24.75 -10.24 -2.19
N PRO A 131 25.37 -9.10 -1.82
CA PRO A 131 24.89 -8.28 -0.72
C PRO A 131 23.51 -7.64 -0.98
N PHE A 132 23.11 -7.49 -2.24
CA PHE A 132 21.83 -6.90 -2.61
C PHE A 132 20.71 -7.93 -2.79
N TYR A 133 20.99 -9.23 -2.72
CA TYR A 133 19.98 -10.28 -2.98
C TYR A 133 18.75 -10.16 -2.07
N ASN A 134 18.94 -9.79 -0.80
CA ASN A 134 17.89 -9.56 0.19
C ASN A 134 17.62 -8.08 0.48
N ALA A 135 18.23 -7.17 -0.28
CA ALA A 135 17.97 -5.75 -0.16
C ALA A 135 16.78 -5.38 -1.06
N PHE A 136 15.69 -4.89 -0.44
CA PHE A 136 14.47 -4.55 -1.14
C PHE A 136 14.36 -3.05 -1.35
N THR A 137 13.72 -2.68 -2.45
CA THR A 137 13.16 -1.35 -2.65
C THR A 137 11.78 -1.34 -2.00
N GLU A 138 11.57 -0.43 -1.07
CA GLU A 138 10.29 -0.17 -0.40
C GLU A 138 9.67 1.11 -0.95
N TYR A 139 8.34 1.15 -1.07
CA TYR A 139 7.65 2.35 -1.52
C TYR A 139 6.31 2.55 -0.82
N TYR A 140 5.88 3.81 -0.81
CA TYR A 140 4.61 4.24 -0.24
C TYR A 140 4.00 5.35 -1.09
N PHE A 141 2.77 5.14 -1.58
CA PHE A 141 1.95 6.15 -2.22
C PHE A 141 1.04 6.81 -1.18
N GLY A 142 1.50 7.92 -0.61
CA GLY A 142 0.66 8.76 0.27
C GLY A 142 -0.30 9.58 -0.57
N THR A 143 -1.55 9.71 -0.12
CA THR A 143 -2.57 10.53 -0.79
C THR A 143 -2.91 11.78 0.02
N ASN A 144 -3.20 12.88 -0.66
CA ASN A 144 -3.59 14.14 0.00
C ASN A 144 -5.01 14.08 0.58
N THR A 145 -5.83 13.12 0.15
CA THR A 145 -7.24 12.97 0.56
C THR A 145 -7.44 11.91 1.64
N GLY A 146 -6.42 11.10 1.96
CA GLY A 146 -6.54 9.94 2.82
C GLY A 146 -7.29 8.76 2.20
N GLU A 147 -7.71 8.88 0.95
CA GLU A 147 -8.34 7.78 0.20
C GLU A 147 -7.27 6.82 -0.34
N TYR A 148 -7.59 5.54 -0.37
CA TYR A 148 -6.68 4.48 -0.83
C TYR A 148 -7.21 3.85 -2.13
N PRO A 149 -6.73 4.30 -3.29
CA PRO A 149 -7.26 3.89 -4.60
C PRO A 149 -7.26 2.39 -4.87
N LYS A 150 -6.36 1.62 -4.25
CA LYS A 150 -6.31 0.16 -4.43
C LYS A 150 -7.63 -0.53 -4.08
N GLU A 151 -8.40 0.03 -3.15
CA GLU A 151 -9.69 -0.53 -2.73
C GLU A 151 -10.76 -0.44 -3.82
N TRP A 152 -10.57 0.45 -4.79
CA TRP A 152 -11.49 0.65 -5.91
C TRP A 152 -11.06 -0.09 -7.18
N MET A 153 -9.88 -0.70 -7.16
CA MET A 153 -9.29 -1.38 -8.31
C MET A 153 -9.47 -2.89 -8.21
N ASN A 154 -9.57 -3.54 -9.37
CA ASN A 154 -9.56 -5.00 -9.41
C ASN A 154 -8.28 -5.52 -8.74
N PRO A 155 -8.39 -6.38 -7.70
CA PRO A 155 -7.24 -6.96 -7.02
C PRO A 155 -6.34 -7.79 -7.96
N GLU A 156 -6.92 -8.33 -9.03
CA GLU A 156 -6.24 -9.13 -10.04
C GLU A 156 -6.08 -8.33 -11.34
N GLY A 157 -4.88 -7.91 -11.71
CA GLY A 157 -4.76 -7.47 -13.07
C GLY A 157 -3.79 -6.37 -13.46
N LYS A 158 -3.54 -6.31 -14.77
CA LYS A 158 -2.65 -5.37 -15.46
C LYS A 158 -3.11 -3.90 -15.37
N SER A 159 -4.39 -3.67 -15.05
CA SER A 159 -4.96 -2.32 -14.85
C SER A 159 -4.37 -1.55 -13.65
N ARG A 160 -3.53 -2.19 -12.87
CA ARG A 160 -2.82 -1.60 -11.72
C ARG A 160 -1.33 -1.37 -11.96
N LEU A 161 -0.81 -1.61 -13.17
CA LEU A 161 0.60 -1.40 -13.46
C LEU A 161 0.90 0.09 -13.56
N VAL A 162 1.93 0.53 -12.85
CA VAL A 162 2.44 1.90 -12.84
C VAL A 162 3.93 1.93 -13.17
N ASP A 163 4.34 2.98 -13.87
CA ASP A 163 5.74 3.31 -14.02
C ASP A 163 6.26 3.85 -12.68
N MET A 164 7.44 3.43 -12.25
CA MET A 164 8.03 3.85 -10.98
C MET A 164 9.18 4.83 -11.21
N PRO A 165 9.25 5.94 -10.48
CA PRO A 165 10.43 6.79 -10.46
C PRO A 165 11.65 6.02 -9.96
N GLY A 166 12.72 5.99 -10.78
CA GLY A 166 13.99 5.33 -10.46
C GLY A 166 14.99 6.29 -9.81
N SER A 167 15.16 7.46 -10.40
CA SER A 167 16.11 8.47 -9.96
C SER A 167 15.68 9.88 -10.37
N ILE A 168 16.43 10.87 -9.90
CA ILE A 168 16.32 12.27 -10.34
C ILE A 168 17.69 12.69 -10.86
N VAL A 169 17.76 13.09 -12.13
CA VAL A 169 18.98 13.55 -12.80
C VAL A 169 18.71 14.92 -13.41
N ASP A 170 19.50 15.91 -13.07
CA ASP A 170 19.38 17.29 -13.57
C ASP A 170 17.95 17.87 -13.44
N GLY A 171 17.29 17.56 -12.31
CA GLY A 171 15.92 17.99 -12.04
C GLY A 171 14.84 17.25 -12.83
N GLN A 172 15.18 16.19 -13.54
CA GLN A 172 14.25 15.34 -14.26
C GLN A 172 14.08 13.99 -13.57
N ILE A 173 12.83 13.53 -13.49
CA ILE A 173 12.49 12.22 -12.95
C ILE A 173 12.74 11.18 -14.04
N ILE A 174 13.61 10.22 -13.76
CA ILE A 174 13.88 9.07 -14.63
C ILE A 174 13.06 7.89 -14.10
N LEU A 175 12.28 7.28 -14.97
CA LEU A 175 11.46 6.12 -14.63
C LEU A 175 12.28 4.83 -14.71
N GLU A 176 11.90 3.83 -13.91
CA GLU A 176 12.44 2.47 -14.01
C GLU A 176 11.98 1.78 -15.29
N GLN A 177 12.72 0.77 -15.73
CA GLN A 177 12.36 0.00 -16.92
C GLN A 177 11.14 -0.90 -16.70
N GLU A 178 11.02 -1.45 -15.49
CA GLU A 178 9.93 -2.36 -15.14
C GLU A 178 8.80 -1.64 -14.40
N LYS A 179 7.57 -1.87 -14.86
CA LYS A 179 6.37 -1.40 -14.17
C LYS A 179 6.10 -2.24 -12.93
N GLN A 180 5.58 -1.59 -11.89
CA GLN A 180 5.17 -2.26 -10.66
C GLN A 180 3.64 -2.29 -10.52
N ILE A 181 3.14 -3.27 -9.78
CA ILE A 181 1.71 -3.30 -9.44
C ILE A 181 1.46 -2.21 -8.38
N TYR A 182 0.54 -1.29 -8.69
CA TYR A 182 0.14 -0.26 -7.73
C TYR A 182 -0.43 -0.90 -6.46
N THR A 183 0.11 -0.49 -5.34
CA THR A 183 -0.45 -0.68 -4.00
C THR A 183 0.00 0.51 -3.15
N ASP A 184 -0.73 0.81 -2.07
CA ASP A 184 -0.39 1.97 -1.23
C ASP A 184 0.98 1.81 -0.59
N ARG A 185 1.35 0.59 -0.22
CA ARG A 185 2.69 0.22 0.24
C ARG A 185 3.12 -1.08 -0.41
N GLY A 186 4.36 -1.15 -0.82
CA GLY A 186 4.90 -2.36 -1.42
C GLY A 186 6.41 -2.43 -1.30
N MET A 187 6.93 -3.58 -1.70
CA MET A 187 8.34 -3.83 -1.84
C MET A 187 8.61 -4.69 -3.06
N TYR A 188 9.77 -4.50 -3.67
CA TYR A 188 10.24 -5.33 -4.78
C TYR A 188 11.76 -5.40 -4.76
N ARG A 189 12.32 -6.34 -5.50
CA ARG A 189 13.78 -6.42 -5.70
C ARG A 189 14.17 -5.48 -6.82
N GLY A 190 15.03 -4.52 -6.52
CA GLY A 190 15.56 -3.57 -7.50
C GLY A 190 16.61 -4.19 -8.42
N GLU A 191 17.17 -3.36 -9.28
CA GLU A 191 18.16 -3.75 -10.29
C GLU A 191 19.46 -4.32 -9.69
N LEU A 192 19.82 -3.89 -8.48
CA LEU A 192 21.06 -4.32 -7.81
C LEU A 192 21.01 -5.77 -7.26
N LYS A 193 19.87 -6.43 -7.26
CA LYS A 193 19.67 -7.77 -6.65
C LYS A 193 20.70 -8.82 -7.08
N ASP A 194 21.20 -8.73 -8.31
CA ASP A 194 22.10 -9.71 -8.93
C ASP A 194 23.56 -9.25 -8.95
N ILE A 195 23.89 -8.11 -8.34
CA ILE A 195 25.29 -7.65 -8.25
C ILE A 195 26.05 -8.59 -7.33
N SER A 196 27.12 -9.15 -7.86
CA SER A 196 27.93 -10.17 -7.21
C SER A 196 29.38 -9.72 -6.99
N PHE A 197 29.98 -10.26 -5.94
CA PHE A 197 31.38 -9.98 -5.59
C PHE A 197 32.11 -11.30 -5.38
N GLU A 198 33.23 -11.49 -6.06
CA GLU A 198 34.14 -12.62 -5.82
C GLU A 198 34.93 -12.38 -4.53
N LYS A 199 34.99 -13.39 -3.67
CA LYS A 199 35.68 -13.37 -2.36
C LYS A 199 36.46 -14.65 -2.14
N ASP A 200 37.51 -14.55 -1.35
CA ASP A 200 38.29 -15.70 -0.92
C ASP A 200 37.44 -16.54 0.06
N LEU A 201 37.51 -17.86 -0.06
CA LEU A 201 36.91 -18.84 0.82
C LEU A 201 38.04 -19.73 1.37
N VAL A 202 38.31 -19.62 2.65
CA VAL A 202 39.30 -20.47 3.33
C VAL A 202 38.68 -21.83 3.62
N SER A 203 39.28 -22.89 3.05
CA SER A 203 38.82 -24.26 3.25
C SER A 203 38.94 -24.71 4.69
N MET A 204 38.05 -25.60 5.14
CA MET A 204 38.00 -26.16 6.50
C MET A 204 37.86 -25.09 7.59
N LYS A 205 37.20 -23.98 7.26
CA LYS A 205 36.94 -22.88 8.18
C LYS A 205 35.52 -22.38 8.00
N GLN A 206 35.05 -21.67 9.01
CA GLN A 206 33.87 -20.82 8.90
C GLN A 206 34.27 -19.47 8.35
N ASN A 207 33.68 -19.09 7.24
CA ASN A 207 33.93 -17.82 6.52
C ASN A 207 32.70 -16.93 6.67
N ARG A 208 32.86 -15.77 7.30
CA ARG A 208 31.80 -14.76 7.45
C ARG A 208 32.12 -13.58 6.58
N TYR A 209 31.23 -13.25 5.66
CA TYR A 209 31.29 -12.04 4.84
C TYR A 209 30.23 -11.07 5.36
N TYR A 210 30.57 -9.78 5.46
CA TYR A 210 29.64 -8.76 5.95
C TYR A 210 29.98 -7.40 5.36
N ALA A 211 28.94 -6.57 5.23
CA ALA A 211 29.01 -5.20 4.72
C ALA A 211 27.79 -4.42 5.23
N ASP A 212 27.84 -3.09 5.06
CA ASP A 212 26.68 -2.24 5.22
C ASP A 212 26.12 -1.89 3.84
N VAL A 213 24.86 -2.17 3.59
CA VAL A 213 24.14 -1.76 2.38
C VAL A 213 23.62 -0.35 2.57
N TYR A 214 23.90 0.54 1.63
CA TYR A 214 23.53 1.95 1.66
C TYR A 214 22.21 2.17 0.94
N TYR A 215 21.33 2.97 1.54
CA TYR A 215 20.02 3.27 1.00
C TYR A 215 19.85 4.76 0.71
N LYS A 216 19.12 5.06 -0.36
CA LYS A 216 18.59 6.37 -0.66
C LYS A 216 17.07 6.37 -0.53
N ALA A 217 16.51 7.53 -0.16
CA ALA A 217 15.09 7.81 -0.24
C ALA A 217 14.84 8.83 -1.35
N LEU A 218 13.95 8.47 -2.27
CA LEU A 218 13.42 9.33 -3.31
C LEU A 218 12.01 9.74 -2.90
N GLN A 219 11.71 11.02 -3.01
CA GLN A 219 10.37 11.56 -2.86
C GLN A 219 10.00 12.34 -4.11
N VAL A 220 8.82 12.07 -4.65
CA VAL A 220 8.24 12.82 -5.77
C VAL A 220 6.75 13.00 -5.55
N SER A 221 6.20 14.09 -6.05
CA SER A 221 4.77 14.33 -6.11
C SER A 221 4.16 13.61 -7.32
N TYR A 222 2.89 13.21 -7.21
CA TYR A 222 2.20 12.56 -8.33
C TYR A 222 0.76 13.01 -8.48
N THR A 223 0.25 12.89 -9.70
CA THR A 223 -1.17 12.96 -10.04
C THR A 223 -1.56 11.67 -10.77
N MET A 224 -2.53 10.96 -10.24
CA MET A 224 -3.09 9.74 -10.81
C MET A 224 -4.52 9.98 -11.24
N THR A 225 -4.83 9.66 -12.47
CA THR A 225 -6.20 9.68 -13.00
C THR A 225 -6.72 8.26 -13.09
N LEU A 226 -7.88 8.05 -12.47
CA LEU A 226 -8.60 6.79 -12.50
C LEU A 226 -9.86 6.95 -13.33
N SER A 227 -10.13 5.98 -14.19
CA SER A 227 -11.37 5.84 -14.96
C SER A 227 -11.98 4.47 -14.75
N ARG A 228 -13.24 4.31 -15.08
CA ARG A 228 -13.89 3.00 -15.10
C ARG A 228 -14.75 2.83 -16.35
N PRO A 229 -14.85 1.61 -16.91
CA PRO A 229 -15.62 1.34 -18.11
C PRO A 229 -17.08 1.79 -17.97
N GLY A 230 -17.61 2.44 -19.02
CA GLY A 230 -19.00 2.88 -19.05
C GLY A 230 -19.35 4.08 -18.15
N SER A 231 -18.34 4.82 -17.69
CA SER A 231 -18.53 6.03 -16.90
C SER A 231 -17.63 7.15 -17.41
N ASP A 232 -18.18 8.32 -17.62
CA ASP A 232 -17.42 9.53 -17.97
C ASP A 232 -16.78 10.17 -16.72
N THR A 233 -17.15 9.70 -15.53
CA THR A 233 -16.63 10.23 -14.27
C THR A 233 -15.24 9.69 -14.01
N LYS A 234 -14.27 10.58 -13.90
CA LYS A 234 -12.89 10.27 -13.50
C LYS A 234 -12.64 10.68 -12.07
N LYS A 235 -11.78 9.93 -11.38
CA LYS A 235 -11.23 10.32 -10.07
C LYS A 235 -9.79 10.77 -10.27
N ILE A 236 -9.43 11.88 -9.64
CA ILE A 236 -8.07 12.42 -9.65
C ILE A 236 -7.53 12.31 -8.24
N ILE A 237 -6.45 11.59 -8.08
CA ILE A 237 -5.74 11.39 -6.81
C ILE A 237 -4.39 12.09 -6.92
N THR A 238 -4.08 12.91 -5.94
CA THR A 238 -2.77 13.56 -5.81
C THR A 238 -2.11 13.14 -4.50
N GLY A 239 -0.78 13.15 -4.50
CA GLY A 239 -0.05 12.78 -3.31
C GLY A 239 1.46 12.74 -3.53
N LYS A 240 2.16 12.06 -2.62
CA LYS A 240 3.60 11.87 -2.68
C LYS A 240 3.96 10.39 -2.68
N LEU A 241 4.83 10.01 -3.61
CA LEU A 241 5.50 8.72 -3.61
C LEU A 241 6.80 8.87 -2.82
N LEU A 242 6.94 8.04 -1.79
CA LEU A 242 8.18 7.83 -1.06
C LEU A 242 8.74 6.47 -1.45
N LYS A 243 10.01 6.41 -1.82
CA LYS A 243 10.69 5.18 -2.22
C LYS A 243 12.05 5.10 -1.55
N LYS A 244 12.31 4.03 -0.77
CA LYS A 244 13.63 3.70 -0.21
C LYS A 244 14.22 2.55 -1.01
N TYR A 245 15.45 2.72 -1.49
CA TYR A 245 16.10 1.72 -2.34
C TYR A 245 17.59 1.60 -2.05
N PRO A 246 18.16 0.37 -2.17
CA PRO A 246 19.60 0.17 -2.03
C PRO A 246 20.31 0.75 -3.26
N TYR A 247 21.50 1.35 -3.08
CA TYR A 247 22.26 1.89 -4.20
C TYR A 247 23.75 1.53 -4.21
N ASP A 248 24.32 1.17 -3.04
CA ASP A 248 25.73 0.80 -2.90
C ASP A 248 25.93 0.01 -1.60
N CYS A 249 27.13 -0.50 -1.37
CA CYS A 249 27.51 -1.10 -0.10
C CYS A 249 28.96 -0.75 0.27
N SER A 250 29.27 -0.85 1.57
CA SER A 250 30.66 -0.76 2.04
C SER A 250 31.50 -1.90 1.44
N PRO A 251 32.84 -1.77 1.42
CA PRO A 251 33.70 -2.89 1.08
C PRO A 251 33.35 -4.13 1.90
N ILE A 252 33.13 -5.26 1.22
CA ILE A 252 32.78 -6.52 1.86
C ILE A 252 33.96 -7.03 2.67
N GLN A 253 33.79 -7.13 3.97
CA GLN A 253 34.75 -7.65 4.91
C GLN A 253 34.63 -9.17 5.00
N HIS A 254 35.74 -9.86 5.30
CA HIS A 254 35.84 -11.29 5.43
C HIS A 254 36.51 -11.62 6.77
N ALA A 255 35.80 -12.36 7.62
CA ALA A 255 36.31 -12.91 8.87
C ALA A 255 36.32 -14.43 8.78
N VAL A 256 37.40 -15.04 9.29
CA VAL A 256 37.62 -16.49 9.28
C VAL A 256 37.72 -16.96 10.72
N SER A 257 37.03 -18.02 11.05
CA SER A 257 37.08 -18.68 12.35
C SER A 257 37.13 -20.20 12.21
N ASP A 258 37.44 -20.89 13.31
CA ASP A 258 37.39 -22.36 13.34
C ASP A 258 35.97 -22.88 13.08
N LEU A 259 35.89 -24.09 12.59
CA LEU A 259 34.61 -24.75 12.38
C LEU A 259 33.88 -24.92 13.70
N PRO A 260 32.58 -24.67 13.77
CA PRO A 260 31.78 -25.02 14.94
C PRO A 260 31.79 -26.53 15.13
N PRO A 261 31.60 -27.04 16.38
CA PRO A 261 31.39 -28.45 16.63
C PRO A 261 30.31 -29.06 15.72
N GLU A 262 30.45 -30.35 15.39
CA GLU A 262 29.49 -31.02 14.48
C GLU A 262 28.06 -31.14 15.06
N ASP A 263 27.92 -31.01 16.39
CA ASP A 263 26.67 -31.22 17.12
C ASP A 263 26.05 -29.89 17.63
N ALA A 264 26.42 -28.74 17.05
CA ALA A 264 25.89 -27.40 17.46
C ALA A 264 24.78 -26.90 16.53
#